data_eb8896a60f8934bcafeb2be6dcd1ef06
#
_entry.id   eb8896a60f8934bcafeb2be6dcd1ef06
#
_cell.length_a   1.000
_cell.length_b   1.000
_cell.length_c   1.000
_cell.angle_alpha   90.00
_cell.angle_beta   90.00
_cell.angle_gamma   90.00
#
_symmetry.space_group_name_H-M   'P 1'
#
loop_
_entity.id
_entity.type
_entity.pdbx_description
1 polymer ?
#
loop_
_entity_poly.entity_id
_entity_poly.type
_entity_poly.pdbx_seq_one_letter_code
_entity_poly.pdbx_strand_id
1 'polypeptide(L)'
;MSLRNRLILPVILSSLAVLAACGGGGSSNPPVNPPPSGSFSNSNLSGNYVFSVTGTANDAPVNNFVTIMGVFTADGNGNITGGVLDQNSTASNGLILDTITSGTYGVGSDGRPTGSSSLPTGLLTLQTQNSGPFQFDYVLTSSTHGLVTQFENFGSASGSLDLQANVTQADIGGQSYAFNLTGAWALSNNVCGFSAPNNVPSPFATVGAFTLDSNGNLVSGVQDFNDNCSSSGLSNVAITAGKIDLTTFPGTASLTTAASTTPFTFDVYPIDATHLKFIEIDAQPSLVGDAFTQSSSIPAGNNVFTIAGFDIASNVGGPFTAAGIFDFDSNGNIMSDSVEDINDAFLPGQFGSITGGPAITAISSPVTGGRTEITFVTGFVNGNGGIACSSNCIFAAYPSSGGLQMLEIDNGGMTNGIAYSQTATTLASGEGYGMNMAGVTTNSAEDDIAEFINNNGSFSGIIDINDQGSTSFKNSFSAGYAADASVAGRGDVSPNNNGFFLATYVVDSNTAVAVSSDQNFVGLGALVKQNSSASSNVVANHLAVLRVNASAHMRKSATKKGTATHSMKKGSPTRSK
;
A
#
# COMPACT_ATOMS: atom_id res chain seq x y z
N MET A 1 63.74 -13.49 37.52
CA MET A 1 62.49 -12.72 37.50
C MET A 1 62.47 -11.90 36.21
N SER A 2 61.55 -12.26 35.34
CA SER A 2 61.53 -11.91 33.90
C SER A 2 60.94 -10.54 33.65
N LEU A 3 61.63 -9.76 32.85
CA LEU A 3 61.30 -8.37 32.41
C LEU A 3 60.08 -8.27 31.49
N ARG A 4 59.25 -9.31 31.37
CA ARG A 4 58.14 -9.38 30.41
C ARG A 4 56.79 -8.80 30.86
N ASN A 5 56.63 -8.45 32.14
CA ASN A 5 55.32 -8.06 32.68
C ASN A 5 55.16 -6.52 32.92
N ARG A 6 56.08 -5.67 32.43
CA ARG A 6 55.97 -4.24 32.65
C ARG A 6 55.61 -3.40 31.42
N LEU A 7 55.42 -4.01 30.24
CA LEU A 7 55.10 -3.30 28.97
C LEU A 7 53.65 -3.39 28.52
N ILE A 8 52.79 -4.20 29.19
CA ILE A 8 51.41 -4.41 28.77
C ILE A 8 50.43 -3.41 29.43
N LEU A 9 50.77 -2.85 30.57
CA LEU A 9 49.88 -1.95 31.32
C LEU A 9 49.67 -0.55 30.70
N PRO A 10 50.65 0.09 30.08
CA PRO A 10 50.41 1.41 29.46
C PRO A 10 49.69 1.35 28.11
N VAL A 11 49.69 0.22 27.42
CA VAL A 11 48.99 0.09 26.13
C VAL A 11 47.47 -0.11 26.32
N ILE A 12 47.05 -0.77 27.38
CA ILE A 12 45.61 -0.99 27.69
C ILE A 12 44.97 0.33 28.20
N LEU A 13 45.71 1.17 28.93
CA LEU A 13 45.19 2.47 29.39
C LEU A 13 45.06 3.50 28.26
N SER A 14 45.89 3.42 27.22
CA SER A 14 45.81 4.35 26.08
C SER A 14 44.69 3.97 25.08
N SER A 15 44.29 2.72 25.02
CA SER A 15 43.14 2.29 24.18
C SER A 15 41.77 2.61 24.81
N LEU A 16 41.66 2.74 26.13
CA LEU A 16 40.42 3.19 26.77
C LEU A 16 40.20 4.71 26.67
N ALA A 17 41.25 5.50 26.48
CA ALA A 17 41.12 6.96 26.34
C ALA A 17 40.64 7.39 24.95
N VAL A 18 40.74 6.54 23.92
CA VAL A 18 40.26 6.85 22.56
C VAL A 18 38.77 6.52 22.40
N LEU A 19 38.21 5.63 23.21
CA LEU A 19 36.76 5.30 23.20
C LEU A 19 35.90 6.32 23.96
N ALA A 20 36.49 7.19 24.75
CA ALA A 20 35.77 8.26 25.47
C ALA A 20 35.65 9.57 24.68
N ALA A 21 36.29 9.69 23.50
CA ALA A 21 36.26 10.91 22.69
C ALA A 21 35.24 10.90 21.53
N CYS A 22 34.48 9.80 21.35
CA CYS A 22 33.38 9.72 20.39
C CYS A 22 31.99 9.70 21.06
N GLY A 23 31.89 10.22 22.25
CA GLY A 23 30.63 10.33 22.97
C GLY A 23 30.31 11.78 23.28
N GLY A 24 29.43 12.42 22.49
CA GLY A 24 28.86 13.66 22.94
C GLY A 24 28.70 14.77 21.91
N GLY A 25 28.12 14.46 20.77
CA GLY A 25 27.33 15.42 20.03
C GLY A 25 25.85 15.10 20.30
N GLY A 26 25.37 15.36 21.50
CA GLY A 26 23.94 15.41 21.74
C GLY A 26 23.39 16.59 20.94
N SER A 27 22.98 16.39 19.69
CA SER A 27 21.99 17.26 19.09
C SER A 27 20.77 17.14 19.99
N SER A 28 20.52 18.15 20.81
CA SER A 28 19.20 18.34 21.40
C SER A 28 18.27 18.52 20.22
N ASN A 29 17.63 17.44 19.78
CA ASN A 29 16.49 17.58 18.89
C ASN A 29 15.59 18.62 19.54
N PRO A 30 15.14 19.65 18.80
CA PRO A 30 14.17 20.58 19.35
C PRO A 30 13.03 19.73 19.89
N PRO A 31 12.47 20.06 21.06
CA PRO A 31 11.33 19.32 21.59
C PRO A 31 10.26 19.31 20.50
N VAL A 32 9.90 18.14 20.05
CA VAL A 32 8.75 17.96 19.16
C VAL A 32 7.58 18.51 19.95
N ASN A 33 7.02 19.62 19.51
CA ASN A 33 5.77 20.09 20.09
C ASN A 33 4.76 18.98 19.89
N PRO A 34 4.12 18.48 20.95
CA PRO A 34 3.03 17.54 20.77
C PRO A 34 2.02 18.18 19.79
N PRO A 35 1.38 17.39 18.93
CA PRO A 35 0.38 17.87 18.01
C PRO A 35 -0.61 18.79 18.71
N PRO A 36 -1.19 19.78 18.03
CA PRO A 36 -2.26 20.57 18.59
C PRO A 36 -3.26 19.55 19.12
N SER A 37 -3.56 19.62 20.39
CA SER A 37 -4.37 18.64 21.12
C SER A 37 -5.74 18.47 20.47
N GLY A 38 -5.76 17.72 19.38
CA GLY A 38 -6.92 17.02 18.91
C GLY A 38 -7.18 16.03 20.02
N SER A 39 -8.24 16.18 20.71
CA SER A 39 -8.55 15.46 21.92
C SER A 39 -8.95 14.01 21.65
N PHE A 40 -8.09 13.24 21.01
CA PHE A 40 -8.31 11.79 20.89
C PHE A 40 -8.19 11.12 22.25
N SER A 41 -8.95 10.08 22.42
CA SER A 41 -8.98 9.22 23.61
C SER A 41 -9.58 7.87 23.23
N ASN A 42 -9.57 6.92 24.14
CA ASN A 42 -10.21 5.61 23.92
C ASN A 42 -11.65 5.71 23.42
N SER A 43 -12.39 6.76 23.82
CA SER A 43 -13.78 6.95 23.39
C SER A 43 -13.96 7.25 21.91
N ASN A 44 -12.89 7.62 21.19
CA ASN A 44 -12.92 7.80 19.74
C ASN A 44 -12.89 6.47 18.99
N LEU A 45 -12.49 5.39 19.64
CA LEU A 45 -12.56 4.03 19.10
C LEU A 45 -13.65 3.26 19.84
N SER A 46 -14.90 3.41 19.37
CA SER A 46 -16.10 2.82 20.00
C SER A 46 -17.09 2.37 18.93
N GLY A 47 -17.45 1.09 18.92
CA GLY A 47 -18.32 0.46 17.92
C GLY A 47 -17.64 -0.68 17.19
N ASN A 48 -18.21 -1.07 16.06
CA ASN A 48 -17.64 -2.08 15.18
C ASN A 48 -16.73 -1.42 14.14
N TYR A 49 -15.49 -1.88 14.06
CA TYR A 49 -14.53 -1.39 13.05
C TYR A 49 -14.12 -2.53 12.14
N VAL A 50 -14.30 -2.33 10.84
CA VAL A 50 -13.66 -3.17 9.83
C VAL A 50 -12.23 -2.72 9.69
N PHE A 51 -11.28 -3.65 9.70
CA PHE A 51 -9.89 -3.40 9.40
C PHE A 51 -9.42 -4.29 8.26
N SER A 52 -8.48 -3.80 7.48
CA SER A 52 -7.82 -4.58 6.44
C SER A 52 -6.36 -4.15 6.34
N VAL A 53 -5.45 -5.13 6.28
CA VAL A 53 -4.04 -4.91 6.01
C VAL A 53 -3.53 -5.90 4.97
N THR A 54 -2.60 -5.44 4.15
CA THR A 54 -1.93 -6.26 3.14
C THR A 54 -0.43 -6.08 3.24
N GLY A 55 0.31 -7.16 3.00
CA GLY A 55 1.76 -7.12 3.12
C GLY A 55 2.46 -8.42 2.82
N THR A 56 3.55 -8.64 3.52
CA THR A 56 4.37 -9.84 3.41
C THR A 56 4.61 -10.46 4.77
N ALA A 57 4.44 -11.78 4.87
CA ALA A 57 4.88 -12.54 6.03
C ALA A 57 6.35 -12.93 5.89
N ASN A 58 7.07 -12.89 7.01
CA ASN A 58 8.50 -13.27 7.09
C ASN A 58 8.65 -14.79 7.28
N ASP A 59 8.16 -15.57 6.31
CA ASP A 59 8.18 -17.02 6.34
C ASP A 59 9.38 -17.54 5.56
N ALA A 60 10.52 -17.73 6.24
CA ALA A 60 11.69 -18.30 5.58
C ALA A 60 11.39 -19.74 5.03
N PRO A 61 11.82 -20.06 3.81
CA PRO A 61 12.76 -19.36 2.93
C PRO A 61 12.10 -18.37 1.96
N VAL A 62 10.80 -18.11 2.06
CA VAL A 62 10.01 -17.33 1.11
C VAL A 62 9.19 -16.30 1.88
N ASN A 63 9.21 -15.06 1.44
CA ASN A 63 8.24 -14.07 1.89
C ASN A 63 6.92 -14.33 1.16
N ASN A 64 5.90 -14.73 1.90
CA ASN A 64 4.58 -14.93 1.36
C ASN A 64 3.81 -13.61 1.34
N PHE A 65 3.00 -13.41 0.32
CA PHE A 65 1.97 -12.38 0.36
C PHE A 65 0.94 -12.76 1.42
N VAL A 66 0.53 -11.79 2.23
CA VAL A 66 -0.48 -11.97 3.27
C VAL A 66 -1.48 -10.83 3.23
N THR A 67 -2.72 -11.16 3.44
CA THR A 67 -3.81 -10.22 3.69
C THR A 67 -4.58 -10.64 4.91
N ILE A 68 -4.92 -9.68 5.76
CA ILE A 68 -5.73 -9.88 6.97
C ILE A 68 -6.86 -8.87 6.93
N MET A 69 -8.08 -9.35 7.10
CA MET A 69 -9.27 -8.51 7.17
C MET A 69 -10.17 -9.02 8.27
N GLY A 70 -10.95 -8.12 8.87
CA GLY A 70 -11.89 -8.54 9.89
C GLY A 70 -12.69 -7.38 10.45
N VAL A 71 -13.50 -7.70 11.44
CA VAL A 71 -14.19 -6.71 12.25
C VAL A 71 -13.97 -7.00 13.72
N PHE A 72 -13.72 -5.96 14.48
CA PHE A 72 -13.70 -6.03 15.94
C PHE A 72 -14.66 -5.01 16.56
N THR A 73 -15.14 -5.32 17.77
CA THR A 73 -15.97 -4.40 18.55
C THR A 73 -15.14 -3.77 19.66
N ALA A 74 -14.98 -2.45 19.61
CA ALA A 74 -14.32 -1.65 20.63
C ALA A 74 -15.35 -1.03 21.59
N ASP A 75 -15.08 -1.06 22.91
CA ASP A 75 -16.00 -0.58 23.94
C ASP A 75 -15.88 0.90 24.30
N GLY A 76 -14.94 1.62 23.68
CA GLY A 76 -14.64 3.02 23.99
C GLY A 76 -13.82 3.23 25.28
N ASN A 77 -13.45 2.15 25.99
CA ASN A 77 -12.71 2.22 27.26
C ASN A 77 -11.31 1.55 27.18
N GLY A 78 -10.93 1.07 26.01
CA GLY A 78 -9.63 0.42 25.78
C GLY A 78 -9.72 -1.10 25.64
N ASN A 79 -10.93 -1.68 25.57
CA ASN A 79 -11.09 -3.12 25.39
C ASN A 79 -11.74 -3.45 24.05
N ILE A 80 -11.30 -4.54 23.44
CA ILE A 80 -11.97 -5.22 22.34
C ILE A 80 -12.79 -6.37 22.93
N THR A 81 -14.08 -6.39 22.62
CA THR A 81 -15.04 -7.32 23.23
C THR A 81 -15.31 -8.55 22.38
N GLY A 82 -14.84 -8.57 21.11
CA GLY A 82 -14.97 -9.70 20.20
C GLY A 82 -14.92 -9.27 18.75
N GLY A 83 -15.13 -10.24 17.84
CA GLY A 83 -15.15 -10.02 16.40
C GLY A 83 -14.84 -11.26 15.59
N VAL A 84 -14.51 -11.06 14.32
CA VAL A 84 -14.04 -12.11 13.39
C VAL A 84 -12.84 -11.61 12.61
N LEU A 85 -12.00 -12.53 12.16
CA LEU A 85 -10.78 -12.24 11.41
C LEU A 85 -10.57 -13.32 10.36
N ASP A 86 -10.32 -12.88 9.14
CA ASP A 86 -9.89 -13.71 8.03
C ASP A 86 -8.47 -13.34 7.65
N GLN A 87 -7.65 -14.35 7.45
CA GLN A 87 -6.33 -14.20 6.86
C GLN A 87 -6.25 -15.10 5.64
N ASN A 88 -5.71 -14.59 4.55
CA ASN A 88 -5.32 -15.39 3.40
C ASN A 88 -3.86 -15.10 3.04
N SER A 89 -3.13 -16.10 2.59
CA SER A 89 -1.75 -15.93 2.17
C SER A 89 -1.35 -16.92 1.09
N THR A 90 -0.25 -16.63 0.40
CA THR A 90 0.35 -17.53 -0.59
C THR A 90 1.11 -18.70 0.04
N ALA A 91 1.18 -18.79 1.35
CA ALA A 91 1.71 -19.96 2.04
C ALA A 91 0.78 -21.18 1.83
N SER A 92 1.34 -22.38 1.86
CA SER A 92 0.55 -23.61 1.91
C SER A 92 -0.25 -23.63 3.23
N ASN A 93 -1.56 -23.68 3.18
CA ASN A 93 -2.47 -23.54 4.34
C ASN A 93 -2.57 -22.10 4.90
N GLY A 94 -2.45 -21.11 4.04
CA GLY A 94 -2.48 -19.69 4.45
C GLY A 94 -3.86 -19.15 4.82
N LEU A 95 -4.96 -19.86 4.51
CA LEU A 95 -6.32 -19.43 4.84
C LEU A 95 -6.64 -19.75 6.30
N ILE A 96 -7.00 -18.72 7.06
CA ILE A 96 -7.45 -18.78 8.44
C ILE A 96 -8.76 -18.00 8.55
N LEU A 97 -9.79 -18.64 9.07
CA LEU A 97 -11.05 -18.01 9.48
C LEU A 97 -11.13 -18.16 11.00
N ASP A 98 -11.09 -17.06 11.74
CA ASP A 98 -10.95 -17.12 13.18
C ASP A 98 -11.88 -16.13 13.92
N THR A 99 -12.13 -16.40 15.17
CA THR A 99 -12.92 -15.54 16.06
C THR A 99 -11.99 -14.71 16.92
N ILE A 100 -12.18 -13.40 16.93
CA ILE A 100 -11.58 -12.49 17.91
C ILE A 100 -12.33 -12.65 19.22
N THR A 101 -11.65 -13.13 20.25
CA THR A 101 -12.26 -13.42 21.56
C THR A 101 -12.19 -12.24 22.53
N SER A 102 -11.15 -11.42 22.40
CA SER A 102 -10.89 -10.23 23.21
C SER A 102 -9.74 -9.43 22.64
N GLY A 103 -9.43 -8.30 23.25
CA GLY A 103 -8.26 -7.50 22.91
C GLY A 103 -8.17 -6.23 23.72
N THR A 104 -7.15 -5.43 23.44
CA THR A 104 -6.94 -4.14 24.10
C THR A 104 -6.42 -3.11 23.11
N TYR A 105 -6.66 -1.84 23.40
CA TYR A 105 -6.08 -0.69 22.73
C TYR A 105 -5.91 0.48 23.69
N GLY A 106 -5.11 1.48 23.34
CA GLY A 106 -5.00 2.68 24.15
C GLY A 106 -4.68 3.88 23.28
N VAL A 107 -5.62 4.82 23.18
CA VAL A 107 -5.53 6.00 22.30
C VAL A 107 -4.93 7.18 23.04
N GLY A 108 -3.79 7.67 22.58
CA GLY A 108 -3.18 8.92 23.01
C GLY A 108 -3.92 10.15 22.46
N SER A 109 -3.64 11.33 23.00
CA SER A 109 -4.27 12.59 22.56
C SER A 109 -3.94 12.96 21.10
N ASP A 110 -2.89 12.37 20.55
CA ASP A 110 -2.44 12.48 19.17
C ASP A 110 -3.09 11.46 18.20
N GLY A 111 -3.99 10.62 18.73
CA GLY A 111 -4.65 9.56 17.94
C GLY A 111 -3.81 8.29 17.77
N ARG A 112 -2.60 8.24 18.33
CA ARG A 112 -1.68 7.09 18.26
C ARG A 112 -1.78 6.20 19.51
N PRO A 113 -1.22 4.98 19.49
CA PRO A 113 -1.11 4.17 20.68
C PRO A 113 -0.37 4.89 21.81
N THR A 114 -0.84 4.68 23.03
CA THR A 114 -0.12 5.11 24.23
C THR A 114 1.20 4.34 24.38
N GLY A 115 2.13 4.81 25.22
CA GLY A 115 3.39 4.12 25.48
C GLY A 115 4.62 4.98 25.21
N SER A 116 5.80 4.38 25.32
CA SER A 116 7.11 5.01 25.06
C SER A 116 7.89 4.19 24.04
N SER A 117 8.95 4.77 23.49
CA SER A 117 9.83 4.07 22.53
C SER A 117 10.42 2.75 23.06
N SER A 118 10.55 2.61 24.38
CA SER A 118 11.05 1.39 25.02
C SER A 118 9.94 0.41 25.41
N LEU A 119 8.67 0.84 25.39
CA LEU A 119 7.51 0.00 25.76
C LEU A 119 6.29 0.45 24.94
N PRO A 120 6.03 -0.18 23.79
CA PRO A 120 4.87 0.09 22.96
C PRO A 120 3.61 -0.47 23.65
N THR A 121 3.00 0.34 24.53
CA THR A 121 1.72 0.02 25.14
C THR A 121 0.60 0.68 24.37
N GLY A 122 -0.60 0.11 24.43
CA GLY A 122 -1.77 0.68 23.75
C GLY A 122 -1.89 0.33 22.27
N LEU A 123 -0.99 -0.51 21.72
CA LEU A 123 -1.20 -1.13 20.40
C LEU A 123 -2.57 -1.81 20.34
N LEU A 124 -3.20 -1.81 19.19
CA LEU A 124 -4.39 -2.61 18.95
C LEU A 124 -3.98 -4.08 18.96
N THR A 125 -4.37 -4.80 20.02
CA THR A 125 -4.07 -6.23 20.18
C THR A 125 -5.36 -7.02 20.07
N LEU A 126 -5.42 -7.96 19.15
CA LEU A 126 -6.56 -8.84 18.91
C LEU A 126 -6.20 -10.27 19.33
N GLN A 127 -6.86 -10.80 20.36
CA GLN A 127 -6.73 -12.20 20.76
C GLN A 127 -7.71 -13.03 19.97
N THR A 128 -7.22 -14.04 19.28
CA THR A 128 -8.06 -14.94 18.49
C THR A 128 -8.17 -16.31 19.12
N GLN A 129 -9.15 -17.08 18.68
CA GLN A 129 -9.43 -18.40 19.27
C GLN A 129 -8.33 -19.43 18.92
N ASN A 130 -7.79 -19.37 17.69
CA ASN A 130 -6.92 -20.43 17.17
C ASN A 130 -5.54 -19.92 16.72
N SER A 131 -5.42 -18.66 16.28
CA SER A 131 -4.23 -18.15 15.57
C SER A 131 -3.25 -17.37 16.46
N GLY A 132 -3.63 -17.04 17.70
CA GLY A 132 -2.81 -16.23 18.61
C GLY A 132 -3.12 -14.73 18.53
N PRO A 133 -2.34 -13.90 19.22
CA PRO A 133 -2.55 -12.46 19.17
C PRO A 133 -2.01 -11.86 17.87
N PHE A 134 -2.76 -10.90 17.31
CA PHE A 134 -2.29 -9.98 16.29
C PHE A 134 -2.09 -8.61 16.92
N GLN A 135 -1.02 -7.91 16.54
CA GLN A 135 -0.70 -6.58 17.04
C GLN A 135 -0.56 -5.58 15.89
N PHE A 136 -1.22 -4.45 16.05
CA PHE A 136 -1.20 -3.38 15.07
C PHE A 136 -0.89 -2.04 15.75
N ASP A 137 -0.06 -1.26 15.10
CA ASP A 137 0.06 0.16 15.35
C ASP A 137 -1.00 0.90 14.52
N TYR A 138 -1.42 2.08 14.97
CA TYR A 138 -2.45 2.85 14.28
C TYR A 138 -2.32 4.36 14.52
N VAL A 139 -2.89 5.13 13.61
CA VAL A 139 -3.14 6.56 13.77
C VAL A 139 -4.60 6.85 13.45
N LEU A 140 -5.37 7.26 14.45
CA LEU A 140 -6.74 7.71 14.23
C LEU A 140 -6.72 9.07 13.53
N THR A 141 -7.41 9.17 12.42
CA THR A 141 -7.63 10.44 11.74
C THR A 141 -8.99 11.04 12.12
N SER A 142 -9.93 10.19 12.55
CA SER A 142 -11.23 10.58 13.12
C SER A 142 -11.76 9.46 14.04
N SER A 143 -12.97 9.62 14.56
CA SER A 143 -13.69 8.54 15.24
C SER A 143 -14.25 7.48 14.28
N THR A 144 -14.18 7.70 12.98
CA THR A 144 -14.72 6.78 11.97
C THR A 144 -13.66 6.17 11.07
N HIS A 145 -12.42 6.68 11.13
CA HIS A 145 -11.34 6.25 10.24
C HIS A 145 -9.98 6.32 10.94
N GLY A 146 -9.11 5.38 10.60
CA GLY A 146 -7.70 5.35 11.01
C GLY A 146 -6.84 4.59 10.00
N LEU A 147 -5.56 4.88 10.04
CA LEU A 147 -4.53 4.14 9.33
C LEU A 147 -3.98 3.06 10.28
N VAL A 148 -3.56 1.93 9.74
CA VAL A 148 -3.10 0.79 10.54
C VAL A 148 -1.91 0.10 9.88
N THR A 149 -0.97 -0.36 10.72
CA THR A 149 0.21 -1.11 10.28
C THR A 149 0.40 -2.31 11.22
N GLN A 150 0.64 -3.50 10.68
CA GLN A 150 1.02 -4.67 11.48
C GLN A 150 2.32 -4.36 12.24
N PHE A 151 2.35 -4.66 13.53
CA PHE A 151 3.46 -4.26 14.39
C PHE A 151 3.95 -5.43 15.28
N GLU A 152 4.29 -6.51 14.60
CA GLU A 152 4.81 -7.74 15.20
C GLU A 152 5.89 -8.39 14.32
N ASN A 153 6.59 -9.40 14.84
CA ASN A 153 7.78 -9.98 14.21
C ASN A 153 7.50 -10.89 13.00
N PHE A 154 6.26 -11.02 12.56
CA PHE A 154 5.88 -11.98 11.51
C PHE A 154 5.92 -11.44 10.09
N GLY A 155 6.06 -10.14 9.92
CA GLY A 155 6.06 -9.53 8.61
C GLY A 155 5.79 -8.03 8.67
N SER A 156 5.42 -7.48 7.53
CA SER A 156 5.08 -6.08 7.37
C SER A 156 3.81 -5.98 6.53
N ALA A 157 2.79 -5.32 7.06
CA ALA A 157 1.52 -5.09 6.38
C ALA A 157 0.89 -3.78 6.84
N SER A 158 0.21 -3.09 5.94
CA SER A 158 -0.50 -1.85 6.28
C SER A 158 -1.85 -1.73 5.58
N GLY A 159 -2.68 -0.82 6.08
CA GLY A 159 -4.02 -0.60 5.57
C GLY A 159 -4.83 0.41 6.38
N SER A 160 -6.12 0.13 6.55
CA SER A 160 -7.05 1.02 7.23
C SER A 160 -7.90 0.30 8.28
N LEU A 161 -8.48 1.09 9.17
CA LEU A 161 -9.61 0.70 10.00
C LEU A 161 -10.74 1.73 9.84
N ASP A 162 -11.97 1.23 9.68
CA ASP A 162 -13.13 2.02 9.32
C ASP A 162 -14.33 1.65 10.19
N LEU A 163 -15.03 2.64 10.76
CA LEU A 163 -16.24 2.40 11.53
C LEU A 163 -17.33 1.83 10.63
N GLN A 164 -17.82 0.66 10.99
CA GLN A 164 -18.83 -0.05 10.24
C GLN A 164 -20.23 0.51 10.48
N ALA A 165 -20.93 0.85 9.39
CA ALA A 165 -22.36 1.10 9.45
C ALA A 165 -23.15 -0.22 9.49
N ASN A 166 -24.40 -0.16 9.94
CA ASN A 166 -25.28 -1.31 9.86
C ASN A 166 -25.84 -1.43 8.43
N VAL A 167 -25.23 -2.31 7.62
CA VAL A 167 -25.61 -2.55 6.23
C VAL A 167 -26.37 -3.86 6.10
N THR A 168 -27.48 -3.83 5.41
CA THR A 168 -28.33 -4.99 5.16
C THR A 168 -28.34 -5.37 3.67
N GLN A 169 -28.85 -6.55 3.34
CA GLN A 169 -29.02 -6.99 1.95
C GLN A 169 -29.86 -5.99 1.12
N ALA A 170 -30.83 -5.34 1.74
CA ALA A 170 -31.70 -4.38 1.05
C ALA A 170 -30.95 -3.08 0.67
N ASP A 171 -29.93 -2.70 1.43
CA ASP A 171 -29.16 -1.47 1.18
C ASP A 171 -28.23 -1.60 -0.03
N ILE A 172 -27.78 -2.82 -0.33
CA ILE A 172 -26.93 -3.11 -1.50
C ILE A 172 -27.71 -3.61 -2.71
N GLY A 173 -28.96 -4.04 -2.52
CA GLY A 173 -29.80 -4.58 -3.57
C GLY A 173 -30.11 -3.57 -4.67
N GLY A 174 -29.90 -3.96 -5.92
CA GLY A 174 -30.09 -3.09 -7.11
C GLY A 174 -28.96 -2.10 -7.36
N GLN A 175 -27.90 -2.09 -6.54
CA GLN A 175 -26.75 -1.21 -6.73
C GLN A 175 -25.78 -1.77 -7.78
N SER A 176 -25.02 -0.88 -8.38
CA SER A 176 -23.84 -1.22 -9.20
C SER A 176 -22.59 -0.80 -8.48
N TYR A 177 -21.57 -1.64 -8.53
CA TYR A 177 -20.27 -1.41 -7.90
C TYR A 177 -19.14 -1.52 -8.92
N ALA A 178 -18.12 -0.69 -8.77
CA ALA A 178 -16.81 -0.90 -9.39
C ALA A 178 -15.82 -1.33 -8.30
N PHE A 179 -14.99 -2.33 -8.62
CA PHE A 179 -14.07 -2.96 -7.68
C PHE A 179 -12.63 -2.95 -8.17
N ASN A 180 -11.71 -3.02 -7.21
CA ASN A 180 -10.29 -3.21 -7.43
C ASN A 180 -9.78 -4.22 -6.39
N LEU A 181 -9.33 -5.38 -6.85
CA LEU A 181 -8.79 -6.45 -6.02
C LEU A 181 -7.37 -6.76 -6.44
N THR A 182 -6.50 -6.92 -5.46
CA THR A 182 -5.07 -7.17 -5.66
C THR A 182 -4.58 -8.30 -4.79
N GLY A 183 -3.51 -8.96 -5.23
CA GLY A 183 -2.94 -10.05 -4.47
C GLY A 183 -1.95 -10.89 -5.25
N ALA A 184 -1.93 -12.19 -4.98
CA ALA A 184 -0.97 -13.10 -5.59
C ALA A 184 -1.44 -14.55 -5.67
N TRP A 185 -0.90 -15.26 -6.65
CA TRP A 185 -0.96 -16.72 -6.73
C TRP A 185 0.17 -17.35 -5.92
N ALA A 186 -0.11 -18.47 -5.26
CA ALA A 186 0.93 -19.29 -4.66
C ALA A 186 1.77 -20.00 -5.74
N LEU A 187 2.95 -20.36 -5.36
CA LEU A 187 4.04 -20.87 -6.20
C LEU A 187 3.83 -22.18 -6.92
N SER A 188 2.99 -23.06 -6.38
CA SER A 188 2.79 -24.40 -6.91
C SER A 188 2.02 -24.42 -8.23
N ASN A 189 1.32 -23.36 -8.53
CA ASN A 189 0.58 -23.19 -9.77
C ASN A 189 1.44 -22.34 -10.72
N ASN A 190 2.32 -22.98 -11.43
CA ASN A 190 3.20 -22.40 -12.45
C ASN A 190 2.35 -21.82 -13.58
N VAL A 191 1.58 -20.76 -13.29
CA VAL A 191 0.56 -20.19 -14.19
C VAL A 191 1.23 -19.34 -15.26
N CYS A 192 2.46 -18.89 -15.03
CA CYS A 192 3.20 -18.04 -15.95
C CYS A 192 4.54 -18.68 -16.30
N GLY A 193 4.87 -18.77 -17.54
CA GLY A 193 6.20 -19.21 -18.03
C GLY A 193 7.40 -18.40 -17.52
N PHE A 194 7.22 -17.69 -16.43
CA PHE A 194 8.31 -17.07 -15.69
C PHE A 194 9.14 -18.17 -15.04
N SER A 195 10.38 -18.28 -15.48
CA SER A 195 11.43 -18.89 -14.66
C SER A 195 11.70 -18.01 -13.44
N ALA A 196 10.66 -17.76 -12.63
CA ALA A 196 10.87 -17.25 -11.30
C ALA A 196 11.77 -18.28 -10.60
N PRO A 197 12.84 -17.87 -9.95
CA PRO A 197 13.58 -18.80 -9.11
C PRO A 197 12.57 -19.42 -8.17
N ASN A 198 12.51 -20.75 -8.13
CA ASN A 198 11.56 -21.55 -7.38
C ASN A 198 11.13 -20.82 -6.12
N ASN A 199 9.85 -20.68 -5.94
CA ASN A 199 9.23 -20.22 -4.72
C ASN A 199 9.02 -18.69 -4.53
N VAL A 200 8.50 -17.96 -5.50
CA VAL A 200 8.05 -16.56 -5.31
C VAL A 200 6.57 -16.46 -5.72
N PRO A 201 5.70 -15.84 -4.90
CA PRO A 201 4.33 -15.57 -5.29
C PRO A 201 4.27 -14.79 -6.62
N SER A 202 3.31 -15.13 -7.46
CA SER A 202 3.07 -14.41 -8.70
C SER A 202 1.98 -13.36 -8.49
N PRO A 203 2.23 -12.10 -8.82
CA PRO A 203 1.25 -11.04 -8.61
C PRO A 203 0.00 -11.24 -9.47
N PHE A 204 -1.12 -10.79 -8.94
CA PHE A 204 -2.42 -10.82 -9.61
C PHE A 204 -3.24 -9.59 -9.21
N ALA A 205 -3.85 -8.93 -10.17
CA ALA A 205 -4.80 -7.86 -9.92
C ALA A 205 -5.97 -7.93 -10.87
N THR A 206 -7.13 -7.48 -10.42
CA THR A 206 -8.35 -7.38 -11.22
C THR A 206 -9.13 -6.14 -10.84
N VAL A 207 -9.66 -5.47 -11.86
CA VAL A 207 -10.65 -4.39 -11.71
C VAL A 207 -11.89 -4.75 -12.50
N GLY A 208 -13.02 -4.20 -12.10
CA GLY A 208 -14.24 -4.48 -12.82
C GLY A 208 -15.45 -3.75 -12.27
N ALA A 209 -16.60 -4.05 -12.82
CA ALA A 209 -17.87 -3.59 -12.30
C ALA A 209 -18.93 -4.66 -12.41
N PHE A 210 -19.89 -4.64 -11.50
CA PHE A 210 -21.05 -5.52 -11.52
C PHE A 210 -22.30 -4.79 -11.02
N THR A 211 -23.46 -5.29 -11.41
CA THR A 211 -24.77 -4.82 -10.95
C THR A 211 -25.49 -5.95 -10.24
N LEU A 212 -26.10 -5.65 -9.09
CA LEU A 212 -26.89 -6.58 -8.29
C LEU A 212 -28.39 -6.42 -8.57
N ASP A 213 -29.14 -7.51 -8.47
CA ASP A 213 -30.60 -7.43 -8.28
C ASP A 213 -30.94 -7.14 -6.82
N SER A 214 -32.24 -7.02 -6.51
CA SER A 214 -32.72 -6.76 -5.14
C SER A 214 -32.39 -7.88 -4.12
N ASN A 215 -31.99 -9.06 -4.57
CA ASN A 215 -31.63 -10.21 -3.76
C ASN A 215 -30.11 -10.43 -3.65
N GLY A 216 -29.31 -9.52 -4.25
CA GLY A 216 -27.86 -9.61 -4.28
C GLY A 216 -27.29 -10.51 -5.37
N ASN A 217 -28.10 -11.04 -6.30
CA ASN A 217 -27.53 -11.79 -7.42
C ASN A 217 -26.94 -10.82 -8.45
N LEU A 218 -25.81 -11.20 -9.04
CA LEU A 218 -25.20 -10.46 -10.12
C LEU A 218 -26.01 -10.63 -11.41
N VAL A 219 -26.50 -9.54 -11.95
CA VAL A 219 -27.31 -9.52 -13.19
C VAL A 219 -26.50 -9.13 -14.41
N SER A 220 -25.39 -8.43 -14.21
CA SER A 220 -24.41 -8.08 -15.24
C SER A 220 -23.09 -7.72 -14.60
N GLY A 221 -22.00 -7.87 -15.34
CA GLY A 221 -20.70 -7.43 -14.89
C GLY A 221 -19.63 -7.67 -15.95
N VAL A 222 -18.52 -6.99 -15.76
CA VAL A 222 -17.32 -7.08 -16.59
C VAL A 222 -16.10 -6.87 -15.71
N GLN A 223 -15.01 -7.55 -16.04
CA GLN A 223 -13.74 -7.35 -15.38
C GLN A 223 -12.57 -7.39 -16.36
N ASP A 224 -11.49 -6.78 -15.96
CA ASP A 224 -10.16 -6.91 -16.53
C ASP A 224 -9.25 -7.49 -15.45
N PHE A 225 -8.31 -8.35 -15.85
CA PHE A 225 -7.31 -8.85 -14.92
C PHE A 225 -5.93 -8.98 -15.58
N ASN A 226 -4.92 -8.80 -14.76
CA ASN A 226 -3.53 -8.92 -15.14
C ASN A 226 -2.83 -9.82 -14.13
N ASP A 227 -2.25 -10.90 -14.62
CA ASP A 227 -1.50 -11.88 -13.82
C ASP A 227 -0.01 -11.90 -14.18
N ASN A 228 0.41 -10.90 -14.97
CA ASN A 228 1.77 -10.81 -15.53
C ASN A 228 2.20 -12.04 -16.36
N CYS A 229 1.25 -12.87 -16.75
CA CYS A 229 1.47 -14.16 -17.41
C CYS A 229 1.10 -14.15 -18.89
N SER A 230 0.00 -13.53 -19.19
CA SER A 230 -0.43 -13.37 -20.58
C SER A 230 0.24 -12.11 -21.12
N SER A 231 0.78 -12.19 -22.32
CA SER A 231 1.38 -11.06 -23.06
C SER A 231 0.39 -9.92 -23.37
N SER A 232 -0.82 -10.04 -22.92
CA SER A 232 -1.88 -9.03 -22.85
C SER A 232 -2.84 -9.56 -21.80
N GLY A 233 -3.04 -8.85 -20.71
CA GLY A 233 -4.03 -9.21 -19.68
C GLY A 233 -5.35 -9.64 -20.30
N LEU A 234 -6.17 -10.38 -19.57
CA LEU A 234 -7.51 -10.69 -20.04
C LEU A 234 -8.39 -9.47 -19.82
N SER A 235 -8.75 -8.80 -20.89
CA SER A 235 -9.53 -7.57 -20.86
C SER A 235 -10.99 -7.81 -21.24
N ASN A 236 -11.88 -7.03 -20.64
CA ASN A 236 -13.31 -7.02 -20.95
C ASN A 236 -13.97 -8.40 -20.82
N VAL A 237 -13.62 -9.14 -19.76
CA VAL A 237 -14.17 -10.47 -19.49
C VAL A 237 -15.51 -10.35 -18.80
N ALA A 238 -16.56 -10.95 -19.37
CA ALA A 238 -17.88 -10.92 -18.77
C ALA A 238 -17.92 -11.67 -17.43
N ILE A 239 -18.51 -11.07 -16.40
CA ILE A 239 -18.95 -11.77 -15.19
C ILE A 239 -20.30 -12.42 -15.52
N THR A 240 -20.35 -13.73 -15.49
CA THR A 240 -21.49 -14.51 -16.01
C THR A 240 -22.48 -14.95 -14.93
N ALA A 241 -22.02 -14.99 -13.67
CA ALA A 241 -22.84 -15.31 -12.50
C ALA A 241 -22.15 -14.84 -11.22
N GLY A 242 -22.92 -14.76 -10.14
CA GLY A 242 -22.42 -14.47 -8.81
C GLY A 242 -23.52 -13.99 -7.88
N LYS A 243 -23.14 -13.79 -6.63
CA LYS A 243 -24.02 -13.26 -5.58
C LYS A 243 -23.21 -12.57 -4.50
N ILE A 244 -23.77 -11.52 -3.91
CA ILE A 244 -23.34 -10.98 -2.61
C ILE A 244 -24.46 -11.25 -1.62
N ASP A 245 -24.13 -11.92 -0.52
CA ASP A 245 -25.08 -12.30 0.54
C ASP A 245 -24.63 -11.75 1.88
N LEU A 246 -25.37 -10.77 2.40
CA LEU A 246 -25.14 -10.15 3.71
C LEU A 246 -26.07 -10.70 4.79
N THR A 247 -26.72 -11.85 4.56
CA THR A 247 -27.59 -12.48 5.57
C THR A 247 -26.82 -13.20 6.67
N THR A 248 -25.54 -13.43 6.46
CA THR A 248 -24.55 -13.92 7.44
C THR A 248 -23.52 -12.85 7.73
N PHE A 249 -22.75 -13.01 8.81
CA PHE A 249 -21.64 -12.14 9.12
C PHE A 249 -20.38 -12.99 9.42
N PRO A 250 -19.24 -12.74 8.72
CA PRO A 250 -19.13 -11.86 7.56
C PRO A 250 -20.13 -12.20 6.45
N GLY A 251 -20.39 -11.23 5.56
CA GLY A 251 -21.11 -11.51 4.32
C GLY A 251 -20.28 -12.39 3.41
N THR A 252 -20.91 -13.00 2.40
CA THR A 252 -20.19 -13.81 1.40
C THR A 252 -20.41 -13.28 0.00
N ALA A 253 -19.42 -13.49 -0.89
CA ALA A 253 -19.57 -13.20 -2.30
C ALA A 253 -19.01 -14.32 -3.17
N SER A 254 -19.59 -14.46 -4.38
CA SER A 254 -19.04 -15.30 -5.43
C SER A 254 -19.07 -14.57 -6.76
N LEU A 255 -18.02 -14.74 -7.58
CA LEU A 255 -17.89 -14.16 -8.92
C LEU A 255 -17.45 -15.25 -9.89
N THR A 256 -18.28 -15.56 -10.88
CA THR A 256 -17.97 -16.49 -11.97
C THR A 256 -17.80 -15.69 -13.26
N THR A 257 -16.74 -15.95 -14.01
CA THR A 257 -16.42 -15.21 -15.23
C THR A 257 -16.48 -16.10 -16.47
N ALA A 258 -16.51 -15.47 -17.63
CA ALA A 258 -16.43 -16.21 -18.90
C ALA A 258 -15.05 -16.90 -19.11
N ALA A 259 -14.01 -16.48 -18.39
CA ALA A 259 -12.67 -17.06 -18.48
C ALA A 259 -12.49 -18.29 -17.57
N SER A 260 -13.32 -18.45 -16.52
CA SER A 260 -13.23 -19.58 -15.58
C SER A 260 -14.62 -20.01 -15.11
N THR A 261 -14.85 -21.32 -15.11
CA THR A 261 -16.08 -21.90 -14.54
C THR A 261 -16.01 -22.08 -13.02
N THR A 262 -14.82 -21.97 -12.42
CA THR A 262 -14.62 -21.95 -10.97
C THR A 262 -14.85 -20.53 -10.50
N PRO A 263 -15.81 -20.27 -9.60
CA PRO A 263 -16.03 -18.96 -9.04
C PRO A 263 -14.86 -18.56 -8.13
N PHE A 264 -14.54 -17.28 -8.06
CA PHE A 264 -13.84 -16.70 -6.91
C PHE A 264 -14.83 -16.56 -5.77
N THR A 265 -14.43 -16.92 -4.56
CA THR A 265 -15.27 -16.80 -3.37
C THR A 265 -14.61 -15.89 -2.34
N PHE A 266 -15.42 -15.03 -1.72
CA PHE A 266 -14.94 -13.98 -0.81
C PHE A 266 -15.80 -13.93 0.45
N ASP A 267 -15.18 -13.55 1.56
CA ASP A 267 -15.89 -12.92 2.65
C ASP A 267 -15.97 -11.41 2.40
N VAL A 268 -17.10 -10.81 2.80
CA VAL A 268 -17.45 -9.42 2.53
C VAL A 268 -17.69 -8.67 3.84
N TYR A 269 -16.99 -7.57 3.99
CA TYR A 269 -17.07 -6.67 5.13
C TYR A 269 -17.57 -5.30 4.67
N PRO A 270 -18.88 -5.02 4.75
CA PRO A 270 -19.38 -3.70 4.38
C PRO A 270 -18.93 -2.65 5.39
N ILE A 271 -18.39 -1.54 4.88
CA ILE A 271 -18.18 -0.31 5.67
C ILE A 271 -19.51 0.43 5.74
N ASP A 272 -20.10 0.67 4.58
CA ASP A 272 -21.44 1.20 4.38
C ASP A 272 -22.04 0.67 3.06
N ALA A 273 -23.23 1.12 2.68
CA ALA A 273 -23.89 0.65 1.45
C ALA A 273 -23.16 1.09 0.16
N THR A 274 -22.22 2.02 0.23
CA THR A 274 -21.46 2.51 -0.91
C THR A 274 -20.03 1.95 -0.99
N HIS A 275 -19.57 1.29 0.08
CA HIS A 275 -18.21 0.78 0.22
C HIS A 275 -18.19 -0.60 0.87
N LEU A 276 -17.77 -1.61 0.12
CA LEU A 276 -17.62 -3.00 0.54
C LEU A 276 -16.16 -3.43 0.45
N LYS A 277 -15.64 -4.12 1.46
CA LYS A 277 -14.31 -4.75 1.42
C LYS A 277 -14.45 -6.25 1.18
N PHE A 278 -13.50 -6.81 0.42
CA PHE A 278 -13.46 -8.21 0.02
C PHE A 278 -12.14 -8.85 0.40
N ILE A 279 -12.20 -10.03 0.97
CA ILE A 279 -11.05 -10.93 1.13
C ILE A 279 -11.40 -12.29 0.53
N GLU A 280 -10.54 -12.82 -0.34
CA GLU A 280 -10.75 -14.12 -0.94
C GLU A 280 -10.55 -15.24 0.08
N ILE A 281 -11.49 -16.19 0.06
CA ILE A 281 -11.50 -17.36 0.95
C ILE A 281 -11.30 -18.68 0.20
N ASP A 282 -10.94 -18.62 -1.07
CA ASP A 282 -10.47 -19.78 -1.83
C ASP A 282 -9.00 -20.09 -1.47
N ALA A 283 -8.57 -21.30 -1.79
CA ALA A 283 -7.20 -21.68 -1.53
C ALA A 283 -6.18 -20.88 -2.37
N GLN A 284 -6.58 -20.34 -3.51
CA GLN A 284 -5.76 -19.55 -4.44
C GLN A 284 -6.62 -18.88 -5.54
N PRO A 285 -6.30 -17.66 -5.95
CA PRO A 285 -5.25 -16.75 -5.46
C PRO A 285 -5.59 -16.20 -4.08
N SER A 286 -4.65 -15.47 -3.46
CA SER A 286 -4.93 -14.66 -2.27
C SER A 286 -5.23 -13.24 -2.73
N LEU A 287 -6.49 -12.80 -2.69
CA LEU A 287 -6.93 -11.48 -3.13
C LEU A 287 -7.59 -10.69 -2.01
N VAL A 288 -7.45 -9.38 -2.10
CA VAL A 288 -8.12 -8.42 -1.22
C VAL A 288 -8.40 -7.13 -1.97
N GLY A 289 -9.42 -6.40 -1.56
CA GLY A 289 -9.67 -5.07 -2.12
C GLY A 289 -11.04 -4.52 -1.77
N ASP A 290 -11.43 -3.52 -2.53
CA ASP A 290 -12.59 -2.70 -2.26
C ASP A 290 -13.52 -2.63 -3.47
N ALA A 291 -14.82 -2.48 -3.22
CA ALA A 291 -15.82 -2.14 -4.21
C ALA A 291 -16.61 -0.92 -3.74
N PHE A 292 -16.76 0.04 -4.63
CA PHE A 292 -17.48 1.28 -4.38
C PHE A 292 -18.66 1.40 -5.35
N THR A 293 -19.74 2.07 -4.94
CA THR A 293 -20.85 2.33 -5.86
C THR A 293 -20.36 2.98 -7.14
N GLN A 294 -20.81 2.45 -8.26
CA GLN A 294 -20.35 2.87 -9.59
C GLN A 294 -20.81 4.28 -9.93
N SER A 295 -19.95 5.07 -10.53
CA SER A 295 -20.24 6.37 -11.13
C SER A 295 -20.46 6.24 -12.65
N SER A 296 -21.16 7.20 -13.25
CA SER A 296 -21.51 7.14 -14.68
C SER A 296 -20.43 7.64 -15.63
N SER A 297 -19.42 8.35 -15.12
CA SER A 297 -18.39 9.00 -15.95
C SER A 297 -17.10 9.28 -15.15
N ILE A 298 -16.00 9.41 -15.87
CA ILE A 298 -14.75 9.98 -15.35
C ILE A 298 -14.97 11.46 -15.09
N PRO A 299 -14.60 12.00 -13.93
CA PRO A 299 -14.66 13.43 -13.65
C PRO A 299 -13.72 14.21 -14.59
N ALA A 300 -14.22 15.27 -15.24
CA ALA A 300 -13.37 16.22 -15.95
C ALA A 300 -12.56 17.07 -14.97
N GLY A 301 -11.43 17.62 -15.42
CA GLY A 301 -10.48 18.40 -14.62
C GLY A 301 -9.42 17.53 -13.96
N ASN A 302 -8.78 18.09 -12.95
CA ASN A 302 -7.66 17.44 -12.28
C ASN A 302 -8.12 16.22 -11.47
N ASN A 303 -7.43 15.11 -11.67
CA ASN A 303 -7.60 13.88 -10.92
C ASN A 303 -6.22 13.42 -10.41
N VAL A 304 -6.04 13.42 -9.10
CA VAL A 304 -4.83 12.91 -8.46
C VAL A 304 -4.84 11.39 -8.53
N PHE A 305 -3.81 10.79 -9.07
CA PHE A 305 -3.71 9.33 -9.18
C PHE A 305 -2.54 8.76 -8.39
N THR A 306 -2.67 7.49 -8.05
CA THR A 306 -1.61 6.62 -7.57
C THR A 306 -1.61 5.33 -8.38
N ILE A 307 -0.42 4.82 -8.69
CA ILE A 307 -0.19 3.55 -9.38
C ILE A 307 0.93 2.82 -8.67
N ALA A 308 0.75 1.53 -8.42
CA ALA A 308 1.78 0.66 -7.85
C ALA A 308 1.80 -0.70 -8.52
N GLY A 309 2.95 -1.33 -8.55
CA GLY A 309 3.09 -2.68 -9.08
C GLY A 309 4.51 -3.03 -9.49
N PHE A 310 4.63 -3.67 -10.62
CA PHE A 310 5.89 -4.19 -11.12
C PHE A 310 6.06 -3.87 -12.60
N ASP A 311 7.16 -3.23 -12.93
CA ASP A 311 7.59 -3.01 -14.30
C ASP A 311 8.38 -4.22 -14.82
N ILE A 312 8.02 -4.70 -16.03
CA ILE A 312 8.73 -5.75 -16.75
C ILE A 312 9.32 -5.27 -18.06
N ALA A 313 8.97 -4.09 -18.53
CA ALA A 313 9.41 -3.54 -19.81
C ALA A 313 10.88 -3.15 -19.79
N SER A 314 11.42 -2.81 -18.66
CA SER A 314 12.84 -2.59 -18.49
C SER A 314 13.60 -3.91 -18.37
N ASN A 315 14.79 -4.02 -18.95
CA ASN A 315 15.67 -5.20 -18.77
C ASN A 315 16.04 -5.44 -17.29
N VAL A 316 15.58 -4.60 -16.39
CA VAL A 316 15.85 -4.64 -14.95
C VAL A 316 14.69 -5.20 -14.18
N GLY A 317 13.45 -5.02 -14.63
CA GLY A 317 12.21 -5.44 -13.97
C GLY A 317 12.23 -5.23 -12.47
N GLY A 318 11.34 -4.44 -11.90
CA GLY A 318 11.40 -4.11 -10.49
C GLY A 318 10.10 -3.52 -9.93
N PRO A 319 10.08 -3.22 -8.63
CA PRO A 319 8.96 -2.54 -8.01
C PRO A 319 8.79 -1.14 -8.63
N PHE A 320 7.55 -0.78 -8.89
CA PHE A 320 7.18 0.47 -9.54
C PHE A 320 6.11 1.19 -8.73
N THR A 321 6.29 2.50 -8.53
CA THR A 321 5.26 3.38 -7.98
C THR A 321 5.23 4.70 -8.74
N ALA A 322 4.03 5.23 -8.92
CA ALA A 322 3.82 6.57 -9.46
C ALA A 322 2.67 7.27 -8.75
N ALA A 323 2.76 8.58 -8.67
CA ALA A 323 1.64 9.45 -8.33
C ALA A 323 1.70 10.70 -9.20
N GLY A 324 0.54 11.30 -9.45
CA GLY A 324 0.49 12.46 -10.34
C GLY A 324 -0.90 13.07 -10.45
N ILE A 325 -1.06 13.89 -11.47
CA ILE A 325 -2.32 14.52 -11.83
C ILE A 325 -2.62 14.23 -13.29
N PHE A 326 -3.75 13.57 -13.56
CA PHE A 326 -4.39 13.59 -14.86
C PHE A 326 -5.31 14.80 -14.90
N ASP A 327 -5.12 15.70 -15.85
CA ASP A 327 -6.13 16.70 -16.20
C ASP A 327 -6.92 16.19 -17.41
N PHE A 328 -8.21 15.90 -17.19
CA PHE A 328 -9.12 15.45 -18.25
C PHE A 328 -9.99 16.60 -18.75
N ASP A 329 -10.04 16.78 -20.06
CA ASP A 329 -11.05 17.67 -20.67
C ASP A 329 -12.46 17.06 -20.55
N SER A 330 -13.49 17.80 -20.99
CA SER A 330 -14.89 17.32 -20.96
C SER A 330 -15.18 16.11 -21.86
N ASN A 331 -14.25 15.73 -22.72
CA ASN A 331 -14.33 14.55 -23.58
C ASN A 331 -13.49 13.38 -23.03
N GLY A 332 -12.80 13.57 -21.88
CA GLY A 332 -11.92 12.58 -21.29
C GLY A 332 -10.50 12.55 -21.88
N ASN A 333 -10.10 13.54 -22.68
CA ASN A 333 -8.74 13.62 -23.18
C ASN A 333 -7.78 14.11 -22.08
N ILE A 334 -6.58 13.54 -22.01
CA ILE A 334 -5.52 14.00 -21.11
C ILE A 334 -4.91 15.28 -21.67
N MET A 335 -4.89 16.32 -20.86
CA MET A 335 -4.37 17.64 -21.19
C MET A 335 -2.86 17.71 -20.92
N SER A 336 -2.21 18.71 -21.51
CA SER A 336 -0.74 18.88 -21.50
C SER A 336 -0.13 19.26 -20.14
N ASP A 337 -0.95 19.65 -19.19
CA ASP A 337 -0.57 20.00 -17.82
C ASP A 337 -0.67 18.83 -16.85
N SER A 338 -1.02 17.63 -17.34
CA SER A 338 -0.90 16.38 -16.60
C SER A 338 0.56 16.06 -16.28
N VAL A 339 0.81 15.60 -15.05
CA VAL A 339 2.16 15.39 -14.51
C VAL A 339 2.24 14.14 -13.63
N GLU A 340 3.46 13.64 -13.46
CA GLU A 340 3.72 12.49 -12.60
C GLU A 340 5.09 12.56 -11.93
N ASP A 341 5.21 11.95 -10.76
CA ASP A 341 6.46 11.51 -10.14
C ASP A 341 6.47 9.98 -10.14
N ILE A 342 7.60 9.41 -10.56
CA ILE A 342 7.80 7.96 -10.67
C ILE A 342 8.99 7.54 -9.81
N ASN A 343 8.87 6.40 -9.13
CA ASN A 343 9.99 5.65 -8.59
C ASN A 343 9.96 4.24 -9.20
N ASP A 344 10.91 3.97 -10.09
CA ASP A 344 11.04 2.72 -10.82
C ASP A 344 12.31 1.99 -10.39
N ALA A 345 12.15 0.84 -9.75
CA ALA A 345 13.24 -0.06 -9.38
C ALA A 345 14.39 0.62 -8.61
N PHE A 346 14.07 1.53 -7.68
CA PHE A 346 15.03 2.32 -6.88
C PHE A 346 15.84 3.35 -7.69
N LEU A 347 15.41 3.69 -8.87
CA LEU A 347 15.92 4.87 -9.57
C LEU A 347 15.42 6.12 -8.82
N PRO A 348 16.25 7.15 -8.66
CA PRO A 348 15.81 8.38 -8.01
C PRO A 348 14.53 8.91 -8.64
N GLY A 349 13.58 9.32 -7.81
CA GLY A 349 12.28 9.81 -8.23
C GLY A 349 12.39 10.80 -9.37
N GLN A 350 11.60 10.57 -10.40
CA GLN A 350 11.63 11.35 -11.63
C GLN A 350 10.30 12.08 -11.78
N PHE A 351 10.37 13.40 -11.94
CA PHE A 351 9.21 14.24 -12.24
C PHE A 351 9.11 14.53 -13.75
N GLY A 352 7.93 14.41 -14.35
CA GLY A 352 7.72 14.69 -15.75
C GLY A 352 6.27 14.97 -16.14
N SER A 353 6.11 15.38 -17.39
CA SER A 353 4.80 15.62 -17.98
C SER A 353 4.24 14.34 -18.58
N ILE A 354 2.96 14.10 -18.36
CA ILE A 354 2.20 13.08 -19.07
C ILE A 354 1.68 13.69 -20.37
N THR A 355 1.80 12.97 -21.45
CA THR A 355 1.19 13.38 -22.71
C THR A 355 0.16 12.35 -23.13
N GLY A 356 -1.01 12.80 -23.58
CA GLY A 356 -1.97 11.93 -24.24
C GLY A 356 -1.35 11.32 -25.48
N GLY A 357 -1.42 10.00 -25.61
CA GLY A 357 -1.06 9.32 -26.86
C GLY A 357 -1.99 9.77 -28.01
N PRO A 358 -1.62 9.57 -29.29
CA PRO A 358 -2.38 10.01 -30.46
C PRO A 358 -3.75 9.33 -30.61
N ALA A 359 -4.11 8.48 -29.68
CA ALA A 359 -5.42 7.94 -29.49
C ALA A 359 -5.63 7.71 -27.98
N ILE A 360 -5.97 8.76 -27.24
CA ILE A 360 -7.10 8.47 -26.37
C ILE A 360 -8.19 8.19 -27.37
N THR A 361 -8.30 6.93 -27.75
CA THR A 361 -9.55 6.45 -28.32
C THR A 361 -10.54 6.86 -27.27
N ALA A 362 -11.27 7.91 -27.64
CA ALA A 362 -12.33 8.46 -26.86
C ALA A 362 -12.87 7.34 -26.00
N ILE A 363 -12.92 7.55 -24.69
CA ILE A 363 -13.67 6.70 -23.79
C ILE A 363 -14.65 5.92 -24.65
N SER A 364 -14.28 4.71 -25.02
CA SER A 364 -15.14 3.90 -25.91
C SER A 364 -16.47 3.94 -25.21
N SER A 365 -17.52 4.41 -25.85
CA SER A 365 -18.86 4.63 -25.28
C SER A 365 -19.08 3.60 -24.19
N PRO A 366 -19.44 3.95 -22.95
CA PRO A 366 -19.30 3.05 -21.81
C PRO A 366 -19.81 1.68 -22.20
N VAL A 367 -18.89 0.76 -22.37
CA VAL A 367 -19.20 -0.65 -22.57
C VAL A 367 -20.01 -1.04 -21.35
N THR A 368 -20.92 -1.98 -21.48
CA THR A 368 -21.71 -2.50 -20.37
C THR A 368 -20.85 -2.55 -19.09
N GLY A 369 -21.28 -1.85 -18.03
CA GLY A 369 -20.53 -1.77 -16.79
C GLY A 369 -19.65 -0.52 -16.61
N GLY A 370 -19.71 0.48 -17.51
CA GLY A 370 -18.96 1.75 -17.34
C GLY A 370 -17.44 1.64 -17.53
N ARG A 371 -16.96 0.52 -18.09
CA ARG A 371 -15.55 0.32 -18.44
C ARG A 371 -15.08 1.34 -19.46
N THR A 372 -13.93 1.87 -19.26
CA THR A 372 -13.22 2.72 -20.22
C THR A 372 -11.75 2.33 -20.31
N GLU A 373 -11.03 2.83 -21.31
CA GLU A 373 -9.59 2.67 -21.42
C GLU A 373 -8.91 4.05 -21.37
N ILE A 374 -7.85 4.17 -20.59
CA ILE A 374 -7.00 5.34 -20.53
C ILE A 374 -5.67 4.98 -21.16
N THR A 375 -5.26 5.74 -22.17
CA THR A 375 -3.96 5.57 -22.82
C THR A 375 -3.15 6.83 -22.66
N PHE A 376 -1.93 6.72 -22.14
CA PHE A 376 -1.03 7.86 -21.99
C PHE A 376 0.42 7.47 -22.23
N VAL A 377 1.26 8.46 -22.47
CA VAL A 377 2.71 8.31 -22.57
C VAL A 377 3.34 9.03 -21.39
N THR A 378 4.14 8.33 -20.65
CA THR A 378 4.94 8.95 -19.58
C THR A 378 5.99 9.88 -20.19
N GLY A 379 6.22 11.04 -19.56
CA GLY A 379 7.26 11.98 -19.99
C GLY A 379 8.69 11.49 -19.78
N PHE A 380 8.87 10.32 -19.19
CA PHE A 380 10.17 9.75 -18.88
C PHE A 380 10.67 8.83 -19.97
N VAL A 381 11.47 9.39 -20.86
CA VAL A 381 12.38 8.61 -21.68
C VAL A 381 13.68 8.45 -20.90
N ASN A 382 13.72 7.47 -20.04
CA ASN A 382 14.94 7.07 -19.39
C ASN A 382 15.90 6.53 -20.46
N GLY A 383 17.08 7.14 -20.61
CA GLY A 383 18.09 6.69 -21.57
C GLY A 383 18.57 5.25 -21.38
N ASN A 384 18.09 4.57 -20.36
CA ASN A 384 18.32 3.16 -20.03
C ASN A 384 17.09 2.26 -20.26
N GLY A 385 16.00 2.78 -20.82
CA GLY A 385 14.85 1.97 -21.26
C GLY A 385 13.86 1.60 -20.16
N GLY A 386 13.84 2.31 -19.04
CA GLY A 386 12.88 2.08 -17.96
C GLY A 386 11.60 2.90 -18.15
N ILE A 387 10.57 2.30 -18.69
CA ILE A 387 9.19 2.77 -18.62
C ILE A 387 8.37 1.55 -18.27
N ALA A 388 7.46 1.67 -17.31
CA ALA A 388 6.48 0.64 -16.97
C ALA A 388 5.66 0.19 -18.20
N CYS A 389 5.63 1.02 -19.23
CA CYS A 389 4.94 0.72 -20.48
C CYS A 389 5.93 0.82 -21.66
N SER A 390 5.95 -0.15 -22.54
CA SER A 390 6.92 -0.24 -23.65
C SER A 390 6.80 0.90 -24.68
N SER A 391 5.65 1.57 -24.78
CA SER A 391 5.40 2.72 -25.66
C SER A 391 4.24 3.59 -25.19
N ASN A 392 3.11 2.99 -24.84
CA ASN A 392 1.93 3.63 -24.28
C ASN A 392 1.50 2.82 -23.07
N CYS A 393 1.17 3.49 -21.98
CA CYS A 393 0.49 2.88 -20.85
C CYS A 393 -0.98 2.76 -21.18
N ILE A 394 -1.55 1.58 -21.08
CA ILE A 394 -2.97 1.33 -21.33
C ILE A 394 -3.59 0.77 -20.06
N PHE A 395 -4.55 1.49 -19.50
CA PHE A 395 -5.27 1.08 -18.30
C PHE A 395 -6.75 0.87 -18.60
N ALA A 396 -7.29 -0.27 -18.15
CA ALA A 396 -8.73 -0.40 -17.96
C ALA A 396 -9.12 0.41 -16.73
N ALA A 397 -10.21 1.15 -16.82
CA ALA A 397 -10.65 2.07 -15.78
C ALA A 397 -12.16 2.01 -15.56
N TYR A 398 -12.57 2.05 -14.28
CA TYR A 398 -13.95 1.92 -13.83
C TYR A 398 -14.29 3.03 -12.83
N PRO A 399 -15.14 3.99 -13.21
CA PRO A 399 -15.52 5.09 -12.32
C PRO A 399 -16.37 4.62 -11.14
N SER A 400 -16.08 5.15 -9.96
CA SER A 400 -16.83 4.86 -8.74
C SER A 400 -16.88 6.06 -7.80
N SER A 401 -17.69 5.95 -6.73
CA SER A 401 -17.72 6.96 -5.66
C SER A 401 -16.40 7.02 -4.88
N GLY A 402 -15.62 5.95 -4.87
CA GLY A 402 -14.30 5.88 -4.25
C GLY A 402 -13.15 6.36 -5.15
N GLY A 403 -13.45 6.79 -6.40
CA GLY A 403 -12.45 7.18 -7.40
C GLY A 403 -12.51 6.30 -8.64
N LEU A 404 -11.59 6.54 -9.56
CA LEU A 404 -11.45 5.80 -10.81
C LEU A 404 -10.53 4.60 -10.58
N GLN A 405 -11.10 3.39 -10.53
CA GLN A 405 -10.35 2.14 -10.33
C GLN A 405 -9.60 1.78 -11.62
N MET A 406 -8.29 1.54 -11.55
CA MET A 406 -7.44 1.38 -12.74
C MET A 406 -6.58 0.11 -12.67
N LEU A 407 -6.40 -0.55 -13.80
CA LEU A 407 -5.50 -1.69 -13.98
C LEU A 407 -4.79 -1.59 -15.32
N GLU A 408 -3.47 -1.74 -15.32
CA GLU A 408 -2.67 -1.85 -16.54
C GLU A 408 -3.04 -3.11 -17.32
N ILE A 409 -3.30 -2.95 -18.62
CA ILE A 409 -3.72 -4.03 -19.52
C ILE A 409 -2.82 -4.18 -20.76
N ASP A 410 -1.72 -3.46 -20.80
CA ASP A 410 -0.67 -3.65 -21.82
C ASP A 410 0.41 -4.65 -21.35
N ASN A 411 1.50 -4.74 -22.10
CA ASN A 411 2.56 -5.71 -21.84
C ASN A 411 3.76 -5.11 -21.07
N GLY A 412 3.62 -3.89 -20.55
CA GLY A 412 4.71 -3.15 -19.91
C GLY A 412 4.97 -3.61 -18.49
N GLY A 413 3.96 -4.05 -17.81
CA GLY A 413 4.04 -4.43 -16.41
C GLY A 413 2.77 -5.02 -15.86
N MET A 414 2.68 -5.06 -14.56
CA MET A 414 1.48 -5.32 -13.81
C MET A 414 1.34 -4.28 -12.73
N THR A 415 0.65 -3.22 -13.06
CA THR A 415 0.38 -2.14 -12.14
C THR A 415 -1.12 -1.91 -12.01
N ASN A 416 -1.56 -1.47 -10.85
CA ASN A 416 -2.91 -1.03 -10.62
C ASN A 416 -2.92 0.26 -9.80
N GLY A 417 -4.05 0.94 -9.80
CA GLY A 417 -4.13 2.23 -9.15
C GLY A 417 -5.54 2.76 -9.00
N ILE A 418 -5.59 3.98 -8.53
CA ILE A 418 -6.83 4.74 -8.38
C ILE A 418 -6.56 6.21 -8.66
N ALA A 419 -7.56 6.90 -9.25
CA ALA A 419 -7.51 8.35 -9.40
C ALA A 419 -8.71 9.00 -8.73
N TYR A 420 -8.46 10.11 -8.03
CA TYR A 420 -9.42 10.87 -7.23
C TYR A 420 -9.59 12.26 -7.83
N SER A 421 -10.82 12.76 -7.91
CA SER A 421 -11.03 14.15 -8.31
C SER A 421 -10.32 15.10 -7.36
N GLN A 422 -9.48 15.99 -7.90
CA GLN A 422 -8.80 17.00 -7.11
C GLN A 422 -9.74 18.16 -6.77
N THR A 423 -9.96 18.40 -5.49
CA THR A 423 -10.85 19.48 -5.02
C THR A 423 -10.13 20.54 -4.19
N ALA A 424 -8.86 20.29 -3.84
CA ALA A 424 -7.97 21.25 -3.20
C ALA A 424 -6.54 21.10 -3.72
N THR A 425 -5.72 22.12 -3.49
CA THR A 425 -4.32 22.16 -3.98
C THR A 425 -3.32 22.51 -2.88
N THR A 426 -3.73 22.56 -1.62
CA THR A 426 -2.85 22.91 -0.50
C THR A 426 -3.17 22.07 0.72
N LEU A 427 -2.13 21.62 1.40
CA LEU A 427 -2.25 21.05 2.75
C LEU A 427 -2.49 22.17 3.77
N ALA A 428 -3.46 21.97 4.65
CA ALA A 428 -3.77 22.97 5.69
C ALA A 428 -2.60 23.11 6.67
N SER A 429 -2.22 24.36 6.96
CA SER A 429 -1.17 24.65 7.95
C SER A 429 -1.74 24.72 9.37
N GLY A 430 -0.94 24.30 10.36
CA GLY A 430 -1.32 24.23 11.77
C GLY A 430 -2.17 23.02 12.11
N GLU A 431 -2.34 22.08 11.20
CA GLU A 431 -3.18 20.89 11.35
C GLU A 431 -2.34 19.61 11.53
N GLY A 432 -2.88 18.66 12.28
CA GLY A 432 -2.33 17.33 12.42
C GLY A 432 -2.72 16.41 11.25
N TYR A 433 -1.83 15.52 10.88
CA TYR A 433 -2.01 14.52 9.84
C TYR A 433 -1.56 13.15 10.31
N GLY A 434 -2.35 12.13 10.01
CA GLY A 434 -1.87 10.76 9.97
C GLY A 434 -1.25 10.45 8.61
N MET A 435 -0.19 9.67 8.59
CA MET A 435 0.45 9.18 7.37
C MET A 435 0.65 7.67 7.48
N ASN A 436 0.46 6.99 6.38
CA ASN A 436 0.84 5.60 6.19
C ASN A 436 1.62 5.52 4.88
N MET A 437 2.82 4.97 4.95
CA MET A 437 3.67 4.69 3.80
C MET A 437 3.94 3.19 3.76
N ALA A 438 3.74 2.60 2.61
CA ALA A 438 3.98 1.18 2.41
C ALA A 438 4.79 0.95 1.15
N GLY A 439 5.79 0.11 1.25
CA GLY A 439 6.68 -0.12 0.12
C GLY A 439 7.73 -1.18 0.37
N VAL A 440 8.81 -1.03 -0.35
CA VAL A 440 9.94 -1.94 -0.29
C VAL A 440 11.25 -1.18 -0.31
N THR A 441 12.17 -1.61 0.52
CA THR A 441 13.57 -1.22 0.46
C THR A 441 14.33 -2.16 -0.48
N THR A 442 15.61 -1.93 -0.66
CA THR A 442 16.47 -2.85 -1.40
C THR A 442 16.59 -4.24 -0.75
N ASN A 443 16.15 -4.41 0.48
CA ASN A 443 16.35 -5.63 1.27
C ASN A 443 15.05 -6.25 1.79
N SER A 444 13.99 -5.46 2.01
CA SER A 444 12.82 -5.86 2.78
C SER A 444 11.56 -5.11 2.37
N ALA A 445 10.41 -5.64 2.74
CA ALA A 445 9.17 -4.86 2.75
C ALA A 445 9.19 -3.96 4.00
N GLU A 446 8.76 -2.72 3.85
CA GLU A 446 8.72 -1.74 4.92
C GLU A 446 7.40 -0.99 4.93
N ASP A 447 6.84 -0.85 6.11
CA ASP A 447 5.61 -0.11 6.39
C ASP A 447 5.84 0.88 7.50
N ASP A 448 5.53 2.14 7.22
CA ASP A 448 5.65 3.22 8.18
C ASP A 448 4.31 3.84 8.47
N ILE A 449 4.13 4.18 9.73
CA ILE A 449 2.97 4.93 10.17
C ILE A 449 3.42 6.13 10.99
N ALA A 450 2.90 7.32 10.66
CA ALA A 450 3.31 8.55 11.32
C ALA A 450 2.13 9.44 11.68
N GLU A 451 2.34 10.25 12.70
CA GLU A 451 1.51 11.40 13.02
C GLU A 451 2.39 12.63 13.07
N PHE A 452 1.98 13.72 12.43
CA PHE A 452 2.75 14.96 12.36
C PHE A 452 1.88 16.20 12.17
N ILE A 453 2.44 17.34 12.51
CA ILE A 453 1.84 18.66 12.24
C ILE A 453 2.50 19.26 11.00
N ASN A 454 1.68 19.80 10.09
CA ASN A 454 2.15 20.72 9.06
C ASN A 454 2.18 22.14 9.59
N ASN A 455 3.34 22.68 9.87
CA ASN A 455 3.52 24.05 10.36
C ASN A 455 4.25 24.89 9.32
N ASN A 456 3.47 25.52 8.40
CA ASN A 456 3.97 26.45 7.37
C ASN A 456 5.16 25.91 6.55
N GLY A 457 5.06 24.70 6.05
CA GLY A 457 6.12 24.07 5.25
C GLY A 457 7.18 23.33 6.07
N SER A 458 6.88 23.05 7.33
CA SER A 458 7.67 22.16 8.18
C SER A 458 6.78 21.09 8.77
N PHE A 459 7.13 19.83 8.53
CA PHE A 459 6.48 18.68 9.17
C PHE A 459 7.28 18.30 10.43
N SER A 460 6.59 18.05 11.52
CA SER A 460 7.21 17.54 12.76
C SER A 460 6.24 16.63 13.49
N GLY A 461 6.71 15.48 13.92
CA GLY A 461 5.87 14.46 14.56
C GLY A 461 6.65 13.23 14.97
N ILE A 462 5.97 12.11 14.92
CA ILE A 462 6.47 10.80 15.31
C ILE A 462 6.18 9.81 14.18
N ILE A 463 7.15 8.94 13.90
CA ILE A 463 7.03 7.85 12.93
C ILE A 463 7.35 6.52 13.61
N ASP A 464 6.58 5.51 13.30
CA ASP A 464 6.82 4.12 13.68
C ASP A 464 7.08 3.31 12.41
N ILE A 465 8.07 2.46 12.47
CA ILE A 465 8.64 1.75 11.32
C ILE A 465 8.48 0.26 11.57
N ASN A 466 8.00 -0.46 10.58
CA ASN A 466 8.07 -1.92 10.53
C ASN A 466 8.83 -2.37 9.28
N ASP A 467 10.11 -2.65 9.43
CA ASP A 467 10.96 -3.24 8.39
C ASP A 467 10.92 -4.76 8.50
N GLN A 468 9.93 -5.36 7.83
CA GLN A 468 9.69 -6.81 7.74
C GLN A 468 9.75 -7.54 9.10
N GLY A 469 9.06 -6.99 10.11
CA GLY A 469 9.00 -7.52 11.47
C GLY A 469 10.07 -6.96 12.41
N SER A 470 11.01 -6.16 11.92
CA SER A 470 11.92 -5.35 12.74
C SER A 470 11.26 -4.02 13.05
N THR A 471 10.59 -3.93 14.19
CA THR A 471 9.80 -2.75 14.55
C THR A 471 10.59 -1.71 15.32
N SER A 472 10.34 -0.43 15.03
CA SER A 472 10.89 0.73 15.74
C SER A 472 9.78 1.72 16.08
N PHE A 473 9.58 1.99 17.36
CA PHE A 473 8.43 2.71 17.90
C PHE A 473 8.80 4.10 18.40
N LYS A 474 7.96 5.10 18.07
CA LYS A 474 8.09 6.52 18.51
C LYS A 474 9.40 7.19 18.14
N ASN A 475 9.80 7.08 16.90
CA ASN A 475 10.93 7.82 16.38
C ASN A 475 10.52 9.26 16.09
N SER A 476 11.34 10.24 16.49
CA SER A 476 11.11 11.64 16.11
C SER A 476 11.22 11.80 14.61
N PHE A 477 10.25 12.48 14.02
CA PHE A 477 10.18 12.79 12.59
C PHE A 477 10.18 14.31 12.38
N SER A 478 10.97 14.79 11.44
CA SER A 478 10.88 16.16 10.95
C SER A 478 11.31 16.25 9.49
N ALA A 479 10.61 17.08 8.71
CA ALA A 479 10.89 17.31 7.30
C ALA A 479 10.53 18.74 6.89
N GLY A 480 11.21 19.24 5.86
CA GLY A 480 10.76 20.42 5.12
C GLY A 480 9.68 20.00 4.11
N TYR A 481 8.68 20.83 3.92
CA TYR A 481 7.67 20.70 2.87
C TYR A 481 7.71 21.94 1.98
N ALA A 482 7.86 21.74 0.68
CA ALA A 482 7.87 22.81 -0.32
C ALA A 482 6.80 22.53 -1.36
N ALA A 483 5.75 23.38 -1.42
CA ALA A 483 4.76 23.32 -2.49
C ALA A 483 5.42 23.68 -3.83
N ASP A 484 5.10 22.95 -4.88
CA ASP A 484 5.57 23.24 -6.24
C ASP A 484 4.91 24.52 -6.77
N ALA A 485 5.73 25.42 -7.32
CA ALA A 485 5.24 26.70 -7.83
C ALA A 485 4.57 26.58 -9.21
N SER A 486 4.83 25.50 -9.93
CA SER A 486 4.35 25.27 -11.30
C SER A 486 3.19 24.28 -11.38
N VAL A 487 3.06 23.38 -10.39
CA VAL A 487 2.02 22.34 -10.36
C VAL A 487 1.17 22.48 -9.10
N ALA A 488 -0.03 22.97 -9.29
CA ALA A 488 -0.98 23.19 -8.20
C ALA A 488 -1.35 21.84 -7.53
N GLY A 489 -1.08 21.73 -6.23
CA GLY A 489 -1.35 20.52 -5.47
C GLY A 489 -0.16 19.57 -5.31
N ARG A 490 0.93 19.75 -6.07
CA ARG A 490 2.18 19.03 -5.87
C ARG A 490 3.05 19.68 -4.79
N GLY A 491 3.82 18.88 -4.06
CA GLY A 491 4.84 19.37 -3.14
C GLY A 491 5.88 18.32 -2.82
N ASP A 492 7.07 18.76 -2.46
CA ASP A 492 8.21 17.91 -2.10
C ASP A 492 8.41 17.89 -0.59
N VAL A 493 8.58 16.70 -0.04
CA VAL A 493 8.95 16.47 1.36
C VAL A 493 10.41 16.05 1.43
N SER A 494 11.20 16.78 2.22
CA SER A 494 12.62 16.52 2.42
C SER A 494 12.88 16.25 3.90
N PRO A 495 13.19 15.02 4.32
CA PRO A 495 13.39 14.67 5.72
C PRO A 495 14.68 15.30 6.27
N ASN A 496 14.61 15.78 7.50
CA ASN A 496 15.80 16.25 8.26
C ASN A 496 16.39 15.11 9.10
N ASN A 497 15.57 14.13 9.45
CA ASN A 497 15.91 12.90 10.18
C ASN A 497 15.00 11.78 9.67
N ASN A 498 14.69 10.77 10.45
CA ASN A 498 13.83 9.64 10.04
C ASN A 498 12.74 9.99 9.00
N GLY A 499 12.51 9.12 8.03
CA GLY A 499 11.56 9.28 6.94
C GLY A 499 12.22 9.32 5.55
N PHE A 500 11.41 9.55 4.54
CA PHE A 500 11.79 9.45 3.12
C PHE A 500 11.66 10.78 2.41
N PHE A 501 12.36 10.92 1.28
CA PHE A 501 12.03 11.94 0.29
C PHE A 501 10.73 11.53 -0.42
N LEU A 502 9.76 12.44 -0.45
CA LEU A 502 8.45 12.18 -1.04
C LEU A 502 8.06 13.30 -2.00
N ALA A 503 7.39 12.93 -3.08
CA ALA A 503 6.52 13.84 -3.81
C ALA A 503 5.07 13.60 -3.33
N THR A 504 4.34 14.68 -3.07
CA THR A 504 2.96 14.63 -2.57
C THR A 504 2.01 15.30 -3.53
N TYR A 505 0.78 14.80 -3.59
CA TYR A 505 -0.29 15.34 -4.42
C TYR A 505 -1.56 15.49 -3.58
N VAL A 506 -2.02 16.73 -3.43
CA VAL A 506 -3.21 17.04 -2.64
C VAL A 506 -4.47 16.66 -3.41
N VAL A 507 -5.29 15.81 -2.83
CA VAL A 507 -6.58 15.37 -3.38
C VAL A 507 -7.68 16.36 -3.00
N ASP A 508 -7.83 16.59 -1.70
CA ASP A 508 -8.83 17.50 -1.13
C ASP A 508 -8.26 18.23 0.10
N SER A 509 -9.09 18.98 0.82
CA SER A 509 -8.65 19.73 2.01
C SER A 509 -8.16 18.86 3.18
N ASN A 510 -8.41 17.54 3.12
CA ASN A 510 -8.12 16.60 4.18
C ASN A 510 -7.10 15.54 3.79
N THR A 511 -6.86 15.34 2.49
CA THR A 511 -6.15 14.18 1.97
C THR A 511 -5.13 14.57 0.93
N ALA A 512 -3.95 13.99 1.02
CA ALA A 512 -2.96 13.93 -0.05
C ALA A 512 -2.43 12.51 -0.19
N VAL A 513 -1.93 12.18 -1.37
CA VAL A 513 -1.16 10.96 -1.62
C VAL A 513 0.32 11.30 -1.70
N ALA A 514 1.18 10.33 -1.43
CA ALA A 514 2.61 10.48 -1.49
C ALA A 514 3.25 9.31 -2.24
N VAL A 515 4.22 9.63 -3.09
CA VAL A 515 5.09 8.65 -3.72
C VAL A 515 6.52 8.91 -3.26
N SER A 516 7.26 7.85 -2.97
CA SER A 516 8.67 7.97 -2.60
C SER A 516 9.50 8.43 -3.79
N SER A 517 10.29 9.47 -3.58
CA SER A 517 11.36 9.92 -4.48
C SER A 517 12.75 9.49 -3.98
N ASP A 518 12.80 8.58 -2.98
CA ASP A 518 14.02 8.06 -2.39
C ASP A 518 14.59 6.90 -3.22
N GLN A 519 15.93 6.86 -3.36
CA GLN A 519 16.61 5.79 -4.09
C GLN A 519 16.70 4.46 -3.32
N ASN A 520 16.35 4.43 -2.03
CA ASN A 520 16.43 3.24 -1.18
C ASN A 520 15.07 2.66 -0.82
N PHE A 521 14.00 3.36 -1.17
CA PHE A 521 12.63 2.97 -0.86
C PHE A 521 11.71 3.24 -2.05
N VAL A 522 11.00 2.24 -2.51
CA VAL A 522 9.94 2.35 -3.51
C VAL A 522 8.62 2.15 -2.79
N GLY A 523 7.82 3.19 -2.69
CA GLY A 523 6.59 3.13 -1.89
C GLY A 523 5.60 4.23 -2.20
N LEU A 524 4.38 3.97 -1.78
CA LEU A 524 3.23 4.88 -1.83
C LEU A 524 2.61 5.03 -0.44
N GLY A 525 1.92 6.12 -0.24
CA GLY A 525 1.17 6.34 0.98
C GLY A 525 0.11 7.42 0.86
N ALA A 526 -0.55 7.65 1.98
CA ALA A 526 -1.54 8.70 2.13
C ALA A 526 -1.25 9.55 3.36
N LEU A 527 -1.52 10.83 3.24
CA LEU A 527 -1.56 11.81 4.33
C LEU A 527 -3.02 12.18 4.55
N VAL A 528 -3.54 11.95 5.75
CA VAL A 528 -4.95 12.21 6.09
C VAL A 528 -4.99 13.15 7.28
N LYS A 529 -5.69 14.28 7.11
CA LYS A 529 -5.87 15.28 8.16
C LYS A 529 -6.62 14.69 9.34
N GLN A 530 -6.13 14.91 10.54
CA GLN A 530 -6.78 14.49 11.77
C GLN A 530 -8.00 15.36 12.10
N ASN A 531 -8.96 14.78 12.82
CA ASN A 531 -10.25 15.39 13.17
C ASN A 531 -11.09 15.84 11.96
N SER A 532 -10.79 15.32 10.77
CA SER A 532 -11.66 15.50 9.62
C SER A 532 -12.91 14.64 9.78
N SER A 533 -14.06 15.16 9.35
CA SER A 533 -15.29 14.38 9.25
C SER A 533 -15.32 13.47 8.01
N ALA A 534 -14.29 13.58 7.15
CA ALA A 534 -14.19 12.79 5.95
C ALA A 534 -13.58 11.41 6.27
N SER A 535 -14.26 10.35 5.89
CA SER A 535 -13.61 9.07 5.66
C SER A 535 -12.74 9.23 4.42
N SER A 536 -11.43 9.12 4.56
CA SER A 536 -10.56 9.11 3.40
C SER A 536 -10.69 7.73 2.72
N ASN A 537 -11.24 7.73 1.51
CA ASN A 537 -11.28 6.53 0.67
C ASN A 537 -9.92 6.26 -0.01
N VAL A 538 -8.87 7.00 0.37
CA VAL A 538 -7.51 6.77 -0.11
C VAL A 538 -6.98 5.54 0.58
N VAL A 539 -7.03 4.41 -0.10
CA VAL A 539 -6.76 3.10 0.47
C VAL A 539 -5.37 2.61 0.05
N ALA A 540 -4.63 2.09 1.01
CA ALA A 540 -3.30 1.50 0.80
C ALA A 540 -3.31 0.13 0.08
N ASN A 541 -4.47 -0.37 -0.35
CA ASN A 541 -4.62 -1.73 -0.89
C ASN A 541 -3.88 -1.98 -2.22
N HIS A 542 -3.55 -0.92 -3.00
CA HIS A 542 -2.81 -1.05 -4.25
C HIS A 542 -1.37 -1.58 -4.07
N LEU A 543 -0.85 -1.51 -2.86
CA LEU A 543 0.52 -1.90 -2.55
C LEU A 543 0.73 -3.41 -2.45
N ALA A 544 -0.33 -4.20 -2.48
CA ALA A 544 -0.23 -5.66 -2.47
C ALA A 544 0.64 -6.18 -3.62
N VAL A 545 0.43 -5.67 -4.82
CA VAL A 545 1.19 -6.06 -6.02
C VAL A 545 2.67 -5.69 -5.90
N LEU A 546 2.95 -4.50 -5.39
CA LEU A 546 4.32 -4.02 -5.18
C LEU A 546 5.12 -4.98 -4.29
N ARG A 547 4.54 -5.43 -3.18
CA ARG A 547 5.21 -6.25 -2.17
C ARG A 547 5.52 -7.66 -2.63
N VAL A 548 4.61 -8.27 -3.36
CA VAL A 548 4.82 -9.60 -3.93
C VAL A 548 6.05 -9.62 -4.82
N ASN A 549 6.21 -8.61 -5.65
CA ASN A 549 7.30 -8.52 -6.62
C ASN A 549 8.64 -8.12 -6.01
N ALA A 550 8.65 -7.33 -4.95
CA ALA A 550 9.88 -6.97 -4.25
C ALA A 550 10.62 -8.17 -3.71
N SER A 551 9.91 -9.15 -3.16
CA SER A 551 10.51 -10.42 -2.73
C SER A 551 11.20 -11.17 -3.86
N ALA A 552 10.68 -11.09 -5.08
CA ALA A 552 11.30 -11.67 -6.28
C ALA A 552 12.57 -10.92 -6.72
N HIS A 553 12.53 -9.59 -6.65
CA HIS A 553 13.66 -8.74 -7.04
C HIS A 553 14.86 -8.89 -6.08
N MET A 554 14.61 -8.88 -4.78
CA MET A 554 15.64 -9.07 -3.74
C MET A 554 16.40 -10.38 -3.94
N ARG A 555 15.73 -11.47 -4.34
CA ARG A 555 16.39 -12.76 -4.63
C ARG A 555 17.28 -12.71 -5.88
N LYS A 556 16.85 -12.04 -6.94
CA LYS A 556 17.69 -11.87 -8.15
C LYS A 556 18.96 -11.10 -7.82
N SER A 557 18.88 -10.07 -7.00
CA SER A 557 20.03 -9.28 -6.55
C SER A 557 20.98 -10.09 -5.67
N ALA A 558 20.48 -10.87 -4.74
CA ALA A 558 21.29 -11.75 -3.89
C ALA A 558 22.01 -12.84 -4.70
N THR A 559 21.35 -13.43 -5.70
CA THR A 559 21.94 -14.45 -6.58
C THR A 559 23.04 -13.86 -7.46
N LYS A 560 22.88 -12.62 -7.97
CA LYS A 560 23.93 -11.92 -8.73
C LYS A 560 25.16 -11.61 -7.87
N LYS A 561 24.99 -11.20 -6.62
CA LYS A 561 26.13 -10.98 -5.69
C LYS A 561 26.87 -12.28 -5.36
N GLY A 562 26.17 -13.40 -5.22
CA GLY A 562 26.79 -14.72 -4.98
C GLY A 562 27.61 -15.25 -6.15
N THR A 563 27.22 -14.94 -7.40
CA THR A 563 27.98 -15.38 -8.60
C THR A 563 29.19 -14.51 -8.91
N ALA A 564 29.21 -13.25 -8.49
CA ALA A 564 30.33 -12.34 -8.73
C ALA A 564 31.57 -12.62 -7.87
N THR A 565 31.43 -13.37 -6.76
CA THR A 565 32.53 -13.67 -5.84
C THR A 565 33.35 -14.91 -6.22
N HIS A 566 33.03 -15.63 -7.31
CA HIS A 566 33.71 -16.89 -7.68
C HIS A 566 34.58 -16.83 -8.92
N SER A 567 34.98 -15.65 -9.39
CA SER A 567 35.95 -15.51 -10.52
C SER A 567 37.24 -14.81 -10.10
N MET A 568 37.91 -15.29 -9.06
CA MET A 568 39.35 -15.05 -8.91
C MET A 568 40.14 -16.22 -9.49
N LYS A 569 40.61 -16.07 -10.72
CA LYS A 569 41.57 -16.94 -11.36
C LYS A 569 42.82 -17.07 -10.49
N LYS A 570 43.10 -18.28 -10.03
CA LYS A 570 44.45 -18.67 -9.57
C LYS A 570 45.45 -18.48 -10.72
N GLY A 571 46.24 -17.43 -10.66
CA GLY A 571 47.44 -17.32 -11.48
C GLY A 571 48.48 -18.34 -11.00
N SER A 572 48.84 -19.26 -11.86
CA SER A 572 49.94 -20.21 -11.68
C SER A 572 51.27 -19.49 -11.87
N PRO A 573 52.30 -19.64 -11.02
CA PRO A 573 53.59 -19.03 -11.25
C PRO A 573 54.38 -19.87 -12.25
N THR A 574 54.70 -19.32 -13.41
CA THR A 574 55.69 -19.86 -14.36
C THR A 574 57.08 -19.64 -13.78
N ARG A 575 57.79 -20.72 -13.49
CA ARG A 575 59.24 -20.75 -13.26
C ARG A 575 59.96 -20.57 -14.62
N SER A 576 60.77 -19.53 -14.75
CA SER A 576 61.78 -19.42 -15.79
C SER A 576 63.05 -20.17 -15.38
N LYS A 577 63.61 -20.94 -16.32
CA LYS A 577 65.00 -21.31 -16.31
C LYS A 577 65.79 -20.25 -17.09
#